data_379f95572c7a99d4b99bc2c2946e26e8
#
_entry.id   379f95572c7a99d4b99bc2c2946e26e8
#
_cell.length_a   1.000
_cell.length_b   1.000
_cell.length_c   1.000
_cell.angle_alpha   90.00
_cell.angle_beta   90.00
_cell.angle_gamma   90.00
#
_symmetry.space_group_name_H-M   'P 1'
#
loop_
_entity.id
_entity.type
_entity.pdbx_description
1 polymer ?
#
loop_
_entity_poly.entity_id
_entity_poly.type
_entity_poly.pdbx_seq_one_letter_code
_entity_poly.pdbx_strand_id
1 'polypeptide(L)'
;MAKFEVCCHKWADLSEHDFGVSILNDCKYGFATVGNVMRLSLIRAPKAPDAHADMGRHTFRYAILPHHGPVGETTVRTAIAFNNPLQPGYVLASEIEGVSEIMKTISVEGGSKSIVLDTVKRGEDDEDVSTGGIPTRKGRSLVLRF
;
A
#
# COMPACT_ATOMS: atom_id res chain seq x y z
N MET A 1 29.55 1.20 -1.81
CA MET A 1 29.02 -0.19 -1.80
C MET A 1 27.89 -0.25 -2.82
N ALA A 2 28.00 -1.06 -3.83
CA ALA A 2 26.93 -1.21 -4.83
C ALA A 2 25.84 -2.12 -4.25
N LYS A 3 24.61 -1.63 -4.24
CA LYS A 3 23.44 -2.46 -3.95
C LYS A 3 22.84 -2.86 -5.29
N PHE A 4 22.89 -4.15 -5.60
CA PHE A 4 22.33 -4.66 -6.86
C PHE A 4 20.81 -4.71 -6.85
N GLU A 5 20.23 -4.94 -5.69
CA GLU A 5 18.79 -5.03 -5.52
C GLU A 5 18.38 -4.40 -4.18
N VAL A 6 17.29 -3.69 -4.18
CA VAL A 6 16.70 -3.03 -3.01
C VAL A 6 15.25 -3.45 -2.85
N CYS A 7 14.73 -3.30 -1.64
CA CYS A 7 13.33 -3.56 -1.38
C CYS A 7 12.48 -2.38 -1.88
N CYS A 8 11.48 -2.70 -2.68
CA CYS A 8 10.52 -1.75 -3.25
C CYS A 8 9.11 -2.12 -2.81
N HIS A 9 8.55 -1.39 -1.87
CA HIS A 9 7.16 -1.56 -1.45
C HIS A 9 6.25 -0.56 -2.15
N LYS A 10 5.17 -1.05 -2.71
CA LYS A 10 4.12 -0.31 -3.42
C LYS A 10 4.58 0.33 -4.73
N TRP A 11 5.69 1.07 -4.74
CA TRP A 11 6.25 1.65 -5.96
C TRP A 11 7.76 1.82 -5.89
N ALA A 12 8.38 1.97 -7.05
CA ALA A 12 9.69 2.57 -7.25
C ALA A 12 9.61 3.58 -8.40
N ASP A 13 10.43 4.60 -8.33
CA ASP A 13 10.38 5.71 -9.28
C ASP A 13 11.76 6.00 -9.85
N LEU A 14 11.77 6.37 -11.11
CA LEU A 14 12.93 6.93 -11.81
C LEU A 14 12.47 8.16 -12.56
N SER A 15 12.86 9.32 -12.06
CA SER A 15 12.41 10.60 -12.62
C SER A 15 13.53 11.58 -12.84
N GLU A 16 13.31 12.45 -13.79
CA GLU A 16 14.07 13.64 -14.09
C GLU A 16 13.25 14.89 -13.75
N HIS A 17 13.77 16.06 -14.11
CA HIS A 17 13.10 17.33 -13.79
C HIS A 17 11.69 17.43 -14.42
N ASP A 18 11.54 16.99 -15.65
CA ASP A 18 10.29 17.18 -16.43
C ASP A 18 9.47 15.89 -16.61
N PHE A 19 10.07 14.74 -16.40
CA PHE A 19 9.45 13.45 -16.68
C PHE A 19 9.93 12.36 -15.74
N GLY A 20 9.02 11.47 -15.36
CA GLY A 20 9.33 10.30 -14.59
C GLY A 20 8.47 9.10 -14.95
N VAL A 21 8.93 7.94 -14.50
CA VAL A 21 8.20 6.68 -14.61
C VAL A 21 8.26 5.96 -13.28
N SER A 22 7.10 5.64 -12.74
CA SER A 22 7.00 4.79 -11.56
C SER A 22 6.58 3.38 -11.96
N ILE A 23 7.18 2.37 -11.32
CA ILE A 23 6.68 0.99 -11.35
C ILE A 23 5.90 0.74 -10.07
N LEU A 24 4.64 0.36 -10.21
CA LEU A 24 3.76 -0.03 -9.11
C LEU A 24 3.75 -1.54 -8.99
N ASN A 25 3.76 -2.06 -7.76
CA ASN A 25 3.64 -3.50 -7.52
C ASN A 25 2.80 -3.79 -6.28
N ASP A 26 2.23 -4.98 -6.21
CA ASP A 26 1.40 -5.42 -5.08
C ASP A 26 2.08 -6.45 -4.17
N CYS A 27 3.07 -7.17 -4.66
CA CYS A 27 3.69 -8.26 -3.90
C CYS A 27 5.12 -8.62 -4.33
N LYS A 28 5.73 -7.87 -5.27
CA LYS A 28 7.07 -8.14 -5.78
C LYS A 28 8.01 -7.00 -5.39
N TYR A 29 8.91 -7.26 -4.46
CA TYR A 29 9.66 -6.22 -3.77
C TYR A 29 11.12 -6.10 -4.19
N GLY A 30 11.67 -7.07 -4.91
CA GLY A 30 13.03 -6.99 -5.43
C GLY A 30 13.10 -6.01 -6.59
N PHE A 31 13.93 -4.97 -6.45
CA PHE A 31 14.02 -3.90 -7.44
C PHE A 31 15.46 -3.44 -7.62
N ALA A 32 15.83 -3.18 -8.85
CA ALA A 32 17.15 -2.61 -9.17
C ALA A 32 17.02 -1.54 -10.24
N THR A 33 17.86 -0.51 -10.13
CA THR A 33 18.02 0.53 -11.15
C THR A 33 19.47 0.67 -11.53
N VAL A 34 19.73 0.67 -12.84
CA VAL A 34 21.06 0.92 -13.40
C VAL A 34 20.92 1.87 -14.58
N GLY A 35 21.43 3.07 -14.46
CA GLY A 35 21.21 4.14 -15.44
C GLY A 35 19.71 4.43 -15.60
N ASN A 36 19.22 4.32 -16.81
CA ASN A 36 17.82 4.52 -17.17
C ASN A 36 17.00 3.21 -17.23
N VAL A 37 17.52 2.13 -16.69
CA VAL A 37 16.85 0.82 -16.69
C VAL A 37 16.35 0.49 -15.30
N MET A 38 15.05 0.26 -15.19
CA MET A 38 14.36 -0.22 -14.00
C MET A 38 14.06 -1.72 -14.15
N ARG A 39 14.31 -2.49 -13.10
CA ARG A 39 14.11 -3.95 -13.08
C ARG A 39 13.32 -4.34 -11.84
N LEU A 40 12.18 -4.99 -12.06
CA LEU A 40 11.37 -5.60 -11.01
C LEU A 40 11.58 -7.13 -11.04
N SER A 41 12.04 -7.69 -9.93
CA SER A 41 12.23 -9.14 -9.79
C SER A 41 10.88 -9.80 -9.51
N LEU A 42 10.44 -10.66 -10.43
CA LEU A 42 9.13 -11.30 -10.32
C LEU A 42 9.20 -12.67 -9.62
N ILE A 43 10.16 -13.51 -10.00
CA ILE A 43 10.36 -14.86 -9.45
C ILE A 43 11.85 -15.17 -9.49
N ARG A 44 12.35 -15.83 -8.47
CA ARG A 44 13.75 -16.28 -8.41
C ARG A 44 13.90 -17.78 -8.71
N ALA A 45 13.01 -18.61 -8.18
CA ALA A 45 13.01 -20.07 -8.30
C ALA A 45 14.38 -20.72 -7.99
N PRO A 46 14.94 -20.54 -6.79
CA PRO A 46 16.21 -21.14 -6.41
C PRO A 46 16.08 -22.65 -6.32
N LYS A 47 17.17 -23.37 -6.60
CA LYS A 47 17.19 -24.85 -6.52
C LYS A 47 17.73 -25.38 -5.19
N ALA A 48 18.29 -24.51 -4.35
CA ALA A 48 18.79 -24.86 -3.03
C ALA A 48 18.39 -23.76 -2.02
N PRO A 49 18.01 -24.11 -0.78
CA PRO A 49 17.96 -25.47 -0.21
C PRO A 49 16.77 -26.33 -0.65
N ASP A 50 15.73 -25.72 -1.27
CA ASP A 50 14.56 -26.43 -1.79
C ASP A 50 14.61 -26.49 -3.31
N ALA A 51 14.69 -27.72 -3.84
CA ALA A 51 14.73 -27.95 -5.27
C ALA A 51 13.42 -27.59 -6.01
N HIS A 52 12.33 -27.47 -5.26
CA HIS A 52 11.00 -27.15 -5.77
C HIS A 52 10.52 -25.75 -5.40
N ALA A 53 11.40 -24.91 -4.84
CA ALA A 53 11.08 -23.53 -4.50
C ALA A 53 10.49 -22.78 -5.69
N ASP A 54 9.43 -22.02 -5.43
CA ASP A 54 8.71 -21.22 -6.43
C ASP A 54 8.12 -22.00 -7.62
N MET A 55 8.06 -23.34 -7.53
CA MET A 55 7.37 -24.14 -8.54
C MET A 55 5.86 -23.99 -8.38
N GLY A 56 5.15 -23.80 -9.50
CA GLY A 56 3.70 -23.69 -9.51
C GLY A 56 3.20 -22.42 -10.18
N ARG A 57 1.91 -22.15 -9.97
CA ARG A 57 1.25 -20.95 -10.52
C ARG A 57 1.40 -19.76 -9.58
N HIS A 58 1.89 -18.66 -10.12
CA HIS A 58 2.01 -17.39 -9.42
C HIS A 58 1.08 -16.34 -10.01
N THR A 59 0.46 -15.54 -9.16
CA THR A 59 -0.34 -14.39 -9.57
C THR A 59 0.22 -13.15 -8.90
N PHE A 60 0.51 -12.14 -9.68
CA PHE A 60 1.00 -10.84 -9.22
C PHE A 60 0.58 -9.76 -10.19
N ARG A 61 0.51 -8.54 -9.70
CA ARG A 61 0.17 -7.37 -10.51
C ARG A 61 1.29 -6.35 -10.42
N TYR A 62 1.56 -5.72 -11.52
CA TYR A 62 2.41 -4.54 -11.60
C TYR A 62 1.86 -3.59 -12.66
N ALA A 63 2.22 -2.33 -12.55
CA ALA A 63 1.82 -1.30 -13.51
C ALA A 63 2.96 -0.31 -13.75
N ILE A 64 2.93 0.32 -14.91
CA ILE A 64 3.84 1.41 -15.28
C ILE A 64 3.04 2.70 -15.26
N LEU A 65 3.51 3.67 -14.51
CA LEU A 65 2.89 4.98 -14.35
C LEU A 65 3.86 6.07 -14.82
N PRO A 66 3.74 6.54 -16.07
CA PRO A 66 4.43 7.75 -16.50
C PRO A 66 3.84 8.99 -15.83
N HIS A 67 4.67 9.96 -15.49
CA HIS A 67 4.22 11.21 -14.88
C HIS A 67 5.13 12.39 -15.24
N HIS A 68 4.63 13.60 -15.07
CA HIS A 68 5.42 14.81 -15.24
C HIS A 68 6.19 15.13 -13.97
N GLY A 69 7.44 15.56 -14.16
CA GLY A 69 8.32 15.97 -13.08
C GLY A 69 8.78 14.84 -12.14
N PRO A 70 9.31 15.19 -10.97
CA PRO A 70 9.76 14.23 -9.97
C PRO A 70 8.58 13.47 -9.34
N VAL A 71 8.91 12.39 -8.63
CA VAL A 71 7.91 11.63 -7.87
C VAL A 71 7.09 12.54 -6.96
N GLY A 72 5.78 12.36 -6.97
CA GLY A 72 4.85 13.22 -6.25
C GLY A 72 3.60 12.51 -5.75
N GLU A 73 2.63 13.30 -5.30
CA GLU A 73 1.36 12.83 -4.75
C GLU A 73 0.63 11.83 -5.65
N THR A 74 0.64 12.06 -6.96
CA THR A 74 -0.04 11.19 -7.94
C THR A 74 0.49 9.76 -7.86
N THR A 75 1.81 9.58 -7.83
CA THR A 75 2.43 8.26 -7.69
C THR A 75 2.03 7.60 -6.38
N VAL A 76 2.13 8.32 -5.27
CA VAL A 76 1.81 7.78 -3.94
C VAL A 76 0.35 7.34 -3.86
N ARG A 77 -0.58 8.20 -4.26
CA ARG A 77 -2.03 7.89 -4.23
C ARG A 77 -2.39 6.73 -5.15
N THR A 78 -1.83 6.72 -6.37
CA THR A 78 -2.08 5.63 -7.32
C THR A 78 -1.52 4.31 -6.79
N ALA A 79 -0.34 4.31 -6.19
CA ALA A 79 0.25 3.11 -5.61
C ALA A 79 -0.53 2.59 -4.39
N ILE A 80 -1.06 3.48 -3.55
CA ILE A 80 -1.95 3.11 -2.45
C ILE A 80 -3.23 2.48 -2.99
N ALA A 81 -3.88 3.10 -3.96
CA ALA A 81 -5.09 2.58 -4.58
C ALA A 81 -4.86 1.24 -5.30
N PHE A 82 -3.69 1.08 -5.95
CA PHE A 82 -3.29 -0.15 -6.60
C PHE A 82 -3.16 -1.31 -5.60
N ASN A 83 -2.64 -1.04 -4.40
CA ASN A 83 -2.44 -2.03 -3.34
C ASN A 83 -3.71 -2.26 -2.50
N ASN A 84 -4.60 -1.28 -2.44
CA ASN A 84 -5.84 -1.33 -1.70
C ASN A 84 -7.03 -1.15 -2.65
N PRO A 85 -7.32 -2.14 -3.51
CA PRO A 85 -8.44 -2.02 -4.44
C PRO A 85 -9.76 -1.95 -3.70
N LEU A 86 -10.71 -1.19 -4.25
CA LEU A 86 -12.07 -1.14 -3.73
C LEU A 86 -12.67 -2.54 -3.73
N GLN A 87 -13.21 -2.94 -2.59
CA GLN A 87 -13.95 -4.18 -2.45
C GLN A 87 -15.45 -3.86 -2.52
N PRO A 88 -16.16 -4.31 -3.55
CA PRO A 88 -17.60 -4.11 -3.62
C PRO A 88 -18.28 -4.96 -2.54
N GLY A 89 -19.26 -4.37 -1.87
CA GLY A 89 -20.15 -5.04 -0.92
C GLY A 89 -21.61 -4.75 -1.26
N TYR A 90 -22.50 -5.62 -0.84
CA TYR A 90 -23.93 -5.40 -0.93
C TYR A 90 -24.43 -4.95 0.45
N VAL A 91 -25.13 -3.83 0.49
CA VAL A 91 -25.81 -3.32 1.67
C VAL A 91 -27.30 -3.19 1.38
N LEU A 92 -28.13 -3.38 2.40
CA LEU A 92 -29.57 -3.14 2.25
C LEU A 92 -29.82 -1.64 2.11
N ALA A 93 -30.82 -1.27 1.30
CA ALA A 93 -31.14 0.14 1.05
C ALA A 93 -31.47 0.92 2.34
N SER A 94 -32.01 0.24 3.35
CA SER A 94 -32.29 0.79 4.68
C SER A 94 -31.01 1.12 5.50
N GLU A 95 -29.86 0.60 5.12
CA GLU A 95 -28.58 0.83 5.81
C GLU A 95 -27.76 1.97 5.18
N ILE A 96 -28.24 2.51 4.05
CA ILE A 96 -27.53 3.54 3.28
C ILE A 96 -27.71 4.94 3.89
N GLU A 97 -28.71 5.17 4.73
CA GLU A 97 -29.04 6.47 5.35
C GLU A 97 -27.95 6.94 6.30
N GLY A 98 -26.85 6.74 6.34
CA GLY A 98 -25.76 7.27 7.18
C GLY A 98 -24.39 7.21 6.49
N VAL A 99 -24.30 6.50 5.36
CA VAL A 99 -23.00 6.26 4.71
C VAL A 99 -22.38 7.56 4.21
N SER A 100 -23.18 8.51 3.73
CA SER A 100 -22.67 9.80 3.28
C SER A 100 -22.09 10.66 4.43
N GLU A 101 -22.56 10.48 5.64
CA GLU A 101 -22.05 11.18 6.82
C GLU A 101 -20.77 10.50 7.36
N ILE A 102 -20.71 9.19 7.33
CA ILE A 102 -19.51 8.45 7.72
C ILE A 102 -18.33 8.81 6.81
N MET A 103 -18.54 8.96 5.52
CA MET A 103 -17.50 9.37 4.56
C MET A 103 -16.99 10.80 4.79
N LYS A 104 -17.71 11.64 5.51
CA LYS A 104 -17.33 13.00 5.88
C LYS A 104 -16.69 13.09 7.27
N THR A 105 -16.67 12.01 8.03
CA THR A 105 -16.28 12.03 9.44
C THR A 105 -14.78 12.29 9.64
N ILE A 106 -13.96 11.95 8.65
CA ILE A 106 -12.50 12.15 8.72
C ILE A 106 -12.08 12.98 7.53
N SER A 107 -11.66 14.21 7.79
CA SER A 107 -11.08 15.11 6.80
C SER A 107 -9.73 15.62 7.30
N VAL A 108 -8.81 15.83 6.38
CA VAL A 108 -7.54 16.51 6.65
C VAL A 108 -7.68 17.94 6.19
N GLU A 109 -7.82 18.86 7.12
CA GLU A 109 -7.86 20.30 6.84
C GLU A 109 -6.44 20.89 6.94
N GLY A 110 -6.21 21.98 6.23
CA GLY A 110 -4.93 22.68 6.28
C GLY A 110 -4.03 22.47 5.05
N GLY A 111 -4.54 21.84 4.02
CA GLY A 111 -4.04 21.99 2.66
C GLY A 111 -2.73 21.28 2.33
N SER A 112 -2.20 20.43 3.14
CA SER A 112 -1.07 19.59 2.72
C SER A 112 -1.55 18.40 1.91
N LYS A 113 -1.43 18.51 0.58
CA LYS A 113 -1.63 17.37 -0.34
C LYS A 113 -0.65 16.23 -0.09
N SER A 114 0.37 16.47 0.73
CA SER A 114 1.41 15.49 1.09
C SER A 114 1.03 14.58 2.25
N ILE A 115 -0.09 14.85 2.93
CA ILE A 115 -0.58 14.01 4.03
C ILE A 115 -1.68 13.10 3.50
N VAL A 116 -1.50 11.81 3.67
CA VAL A 116 -2.46 10.79 3.25
C VAL A 116 -2.86 9.98 4.47
N LEU A 117 -4.17 9.86 4.71
CA LEU A 117 -4.70 8.94 5.71
C LEU A 117 -4.46 7.50 5.22
N ASP A 118 -3.53 6.80 5.85
CA ASP A 118 -3.13 5.44 5.49
C ASP A 118 -4.05 4.39 6.14
N THR A 119 -4.33 4.56 7.42
CA THR A 119 -5.07 3.54 8.17
C THR A 119 -6.02 4.15 9.19
N VAL A 120 -7.21 3.59 9.24
CA VAL A 120 -8.20 3.80 10.30
C VAL A 120 -8.46 2.45 10.95
N LYS A 121 -8.14 2.30 12.21
CA LYS A 121 -8.34 1.03 12.92
C LYS A 121 -8.76 1.25 14.37
N ARG A 122 -9.31 0.23 14.98
CA ARG A 122 -9.50 0.16 16.43
C ARG A 122 -8.15 0.02 17.13
N GLY A 123 -8.03 0.54 18.33
CA GLY A 123 -6.84 0.33 19.18
C GLY A 123 -6.64 -1.15 19.49
N GLU A 124 -5.40 -1.62 19.44
CA GLU A 124 -5.07 -3.03 19.75
C GLU A 124 -5.22 -3.36 21.24
N ASP A 125 -5.04 -2.33 22.09
CA ASP A 125 -5.19 -2.44 23.54
C ASP A 125 -6.64 -2.26 24.02
N ASP A 126 -7.60 -2.07 23.10
CA ASP A 126 -9.01 -2.00 23.45
C ASP A 126 -9.51 -3.40 23.84
N GLU A 127 -10.19 -3.47 25.00
CA GLU A 127 -10.72 -4.73 25.52
C GLU A 127 -11.53 -5.49 24.46
N ASP A 128 -11.03 -6.64 24.07
CA ASP A 128 -11.88 -7.70 23.56
C ASP A 128 -12.22 -8.63 24.74
N VAL A 129 -13.45 -8.52 25.22
CA VAL A 129 -13.97 -9.28 26.37
C VAL A 129 -13.85 -10.81 26.15
N SER A 130 -13.59 -11.24 24.91
CA SER A 130 -13.51 -12.64 24.52
C SER A 130 -12.16 -13.32 24.81
N THR A 131 -11.08 -12.57 25.01
CA THR A 131 -9.72 -13.14 25.05
C THR A 131 -9.09 -13.26 26.44
N GLY A 132 -9.75 -12.82 27.51
CA GLY A 132 -9.25 -12.99 28.88
C GLY A 132 -7.93 -12.27 29.20
N GLY A 133 -7.49 -11.35 28.32
CA GLY A 133 -6.31 -10.53 28.56
C GLY A 133 -6.57 -9.45 29.62
N ILE A 134 -5.51 -9.01 30.30
CA ILE A 134 -5.59 -7.88 31.23
C ILE A 134 -5.76 -6.61 30.40
N PRO A 135 -6.89 -5.89 30.53
CA PRO A 135 -7.11 -4.70 29.74
C PRO A 135 -6.19 -3.57 30.19
N THR A 136 -5.46 -3.01 29.26
CA THR A 136 -4.57 -1.87 29.50
C THR A 136 -5.29 -0.52 29.39
N ARG A 137 -6.44 -0.48 28.71
CA ARG A 137 -7.30 0.70 28.58
C ARG A 137 -8.78 0.34 28.74
N LYS A 138 -9.50 1.20 29.46
CA LYS A 138 -10.95 1.18 29.51
C LYS A 138 -11.49 2.11 28.43
N GLY A 139 -12.13 1.55 27.41
CA GLY A 139 -12.79 2.32 26.37
C GLY A 139 -12.48 1.85 24.96
N ARG A 140 -13.19 2.43 24.01
CA ARG A 140 -12.95 2.20 22.57
C ARG A 140 -12.12 3.37 22.03
N SER A 141 -11.00 3.09 21.40
CA SER A 141 -10.16 4.08 20.76
C SER A 141 -10.12 3.89 19.24
N LEU A 142 -10.04 5.01 18.53
CA LEU A 142 -9.83 5.02 17.09
C LEU A 142 -8.38 5.46 16.84
N VAL A 143 -7.63 4.62 16.15
CA VAL A 143 -6.26 4.90 15.75
C VAL A 143 -6.25 5.36 14.31
N LEU A 144 -5.74 6.56 14.08
CA LEU A 144 -5.52 7.14 12.76
C LEU A 144 -4.02 7.16 12.49
N ARG A 145 -3.64 6.68 11.32
CA ARG A 145 -2.26 6.73 10.83
C ARG A 145 -2.21 7.54 9.55
N PHE A 146 -1.28 8.47 9.50
CA PHE A 146 -1.00 9.32 8.36
C PHE A 146 0.36 9.03 7.76
#